data_35eb92c5291bc527a71a1700be093323
#
_entry.id   35eb92c5291bc527a71a1700be093323
#
_cell.length_a   1.000
_cell.length_b   1.000
_cell.length_c   1.000
_cell.angle_alpha   90.00
_cell.angle_beta   90.00
_cell.angle_gamma   90.00
#
_symmetry.space_group_name_H-M   'P 1'
#
loop_
_entity.id
_entity.type
_entity.pdbx_description
1 polymer ?
#
loop_
_entity_poly.entity_id
_entity_poly.type
_entity_poly.pdbx_seq_one_letter_code
_entity_poly.pdbx_strand_id
1 'polypeptide(L)'
;MITIALVDDHVIVRSGFAQLLSLEPDMKVINQFSSAQEARNGLAKQAVDVCIIDISMPNESGLTLLEDLANSAGCIMLSVHDSATVINKALTTGAKGYLSKRCSPDELVQAVRKVANGESYLASDIEMQLETTDPYQQSIACLTKRERQISEMLAAGLDVKAVAVELGLSHKTVHVHRANAMDKLNVNNNVELVKYFPLEIL
;
A
#
# COMPACT_ATOMS: atom_id res chain seq x y z
N MET A 1 10.50 6.24 -26.86
CA MET A 1 11.52 6.10 -25.79
C MET A 1 10.83 6.43 -24.49
N ILE A 2 10.80 5.49 -23.56
CA ILE A 2 10.12 5.62 -22.27
C ILE A 2 11.02 6.44 -21.33
N THR A 3 10.52 7.55 -20.83
CA THR A 3 11.22 8.41 -19.87
C THR A 3 10.88 8.00 -18.45
N ILE A 4 11.91 7.84 -17.61
CA ILE A 4 11.77 7.25 -16.27
C ILE A 4 12.38 8.17 -15.22
N ALA A 5 11.69 8.31 -14.09
CA ALA A 5 12.22 8.86 -12.86
C ALA A 5 12.36 7.75 -11.79
N LEU A 6 13.42 7.80 -11.01
CA LEU A 6 13.66 6.92 -9.85
C LEU A 6 13.63 7.74 -8.57
N VAL A 7 12.89 7.28 -7.57
CA VAL A 7 12.78 7.91 -6.25
C VAL A 7 13.07 6.85 -5.18
N ASP A 8 14.26 6.90 -4.60
CA ASP A 8 14.71 5.96 -3.56
C ASP A 8 15.83 6.64 -2.75
N ASP A 9 15.80 6.60 -1.44
CA ASP A 9 16.86 7.18 -0.60
C ASP A 9 18.14 6.32 -0.59
N HIS A 10 18.03 5.04 -0.97
CA HIS A 10 19.15 4.13 -1.05
C HIS A 10 19.94 4.32 -2.37
N VAL A 11 21.06 5.04 -2.30
CA VAL A 11 21.89 5.37 -3.47
C VAL A 11 22.27 4.15 -4.31
N ILE A 12 22.64 3.03 -3.68
CA ILE A 12 23.08 1.81 -4.38
C ILE A 12 21.92 1.19 -5.16
N VAL A 13 20.73 1.10 -4.56
CA VAL A 13 19.52 0.56 -5.19
C VAL A 13 19.13 1.42 -6.38
N ARG A 14 19.02 2.72 -6.17
CA ARG A 14 18.68 3.71 -7.20
C ARG A 14 19.65 3.67 -8.38
N SER A 15 20.97 3.67 -8.11
CA SER A 15 21.99 3.59 -9.17
C SER A 15 21.96 2.25 -9.89
N GLY A 16 21.72 1.15 -9.19
CA GLY A 16 21.60 -0.18 -9.78
C GLY A 16 20.42 -0.26 -10.75
N PHE A 17 19.24 0.19 -10.36
CA PHE A 17 18.06 0.24 -11.24
C PHE A 17 18.27 1.20 -12.41
N ALA A 18 18.90 2.36 -12.19
CA ALA A 18 19.23 3.27 -13.28
C ALA A 18 20.13 2.61 -14.32
N GLN A 19 21.13 1.86 -13.89
CA GLN A 19 22.05 1.16 -14.76
C GLN A 19 21.33 0.03 -15.53
N LEU A 20 20.53 -0.79 -14.85
CA LEU A 20 19.74 -1.86 -15.49
C LEU A 20 18.83 -1.31 -16.59
N LEU A 21 18.06 -0.28 -16.27
CA LEU A 21 17.15 0.33 -17.24
C LEU A 21 17.86 1.03 -18.39
N SER A 22 19.09 1.50 -18.19
CA SER A 22 19.92 2.12 -19.24
C SER A 22 20.43 1.13 -20.30
N LEU A 23 20.38 -0.18 -20.03
CA LEU A 23 20.74 -1.23 -20.98
C LEU A 23 19.64 -1.44 -22.04
N GLU A 24 18.42 -1.00 -21.76
CA GLU A 24 17.29 -1.15 -22.66
C GLU A 24 17.25 0.02 -23.67
N PRO A 25 17.24 -0.26 -25.00
CA PRO A 25 17.33 0.78 -26.01
C PRO A 25 16.09 1.67 -26.11
N ASP A 26 14.96 1.22 -25.56
CA ASP A 26 13.67 1.91 -25.56
C ASP A 26 13.41 2.72 -24.28
N MET A 27 14.35 2.70 -23.31
CA MET A 27 14.20 3.35 -22.00
C MET A 27 15.27 4.40 -21.73
N LYS A 28 14.91 5.40 -20.93
CA LYS A 28 15.86 6.43 -20.48
C LYS A 28 15.49 6.91 -19.07
N VAL A 29 16.36 6.68 -18.11
CA VAL A 29 16.27 7.31 -16.80
C VAL A 29 16.75 8.75 -16.94
N ILE A 30 15.83 9.70 -16.79
CA ILE A 30 16.12 11.14 -16.96
C ILE A 30 16.24 11.87 -15.63
N ASN A 31 15.69 11.28 -14.55
CA ASN A 31 15.73 11.87 -13.23
C ASN A 31 15.94 10.80 -12.15
N GLN A 32 16.73 11.16 -11.14
CA GLN A 32 16.95 10.37 -9.93
C GLN A 32 16.81 11.28 -8.72
N PHE A 33 15.97 10.91 -7.76
CA PHE A 33 15.68 11.69 -6.55
C PHE A 33 15.93 10.84 -5.30
N SER A 34 16.43 11.48 -4.26
CA SER A 34 16.71 10.82 -2.99
C SER A 34 15.59 11.00 -1.96
N SER A 35 14.56 11.76 -2.29
CA SER A 35 13.42 12.05 -1.41
C SER A 35 12.15 12.41 -2.20
N ALA A 36 11.00 12.27 -1.53
CA ALA A 36 9.71 12.68 -2.08
C ALA A 36 9.68 14.18 -2.43
N GLN A 37 10.28 15.03 -1.59
CA GLN A 37 10.32 16.47 -1.84
C GLN A 37 11.13 16.84 -3.08
N GLU A 38 12.28 16.19 -3.30
CA GLU A 38 13.08 16.39 -4.52
C GLU A 38 12.31 15.94 -5.76
N ALA A 39 11.61 14.79 -5.66
CA ALA A 39 10.80 14.26 -6.75
C ALA A 39 9.68 15.23 -7.15
N ARG A 40 8.91 15.76 -6.19
CA ARG A 40 7.88 16.79 -6.49
C ARG A 40 8.45 17.97 -7.24
N ASN A 41 9.55 18.54 -6.73
CA ASN A 41 10.17 19.72 -7.31
C ASN A 41 10.75 19.45 -8.71
N GLY A 42 11.28 18.26 -8.94
CA GLY A 42 11.86 17.85 -10.22
C GLY A 42 10.79 17.53 -11.26
N LEU A 43 9.80 16.73 -10.89
CA LEU A 43 8.72 16.27 -11.78
C LEU A 43 7.76 17.40 -12.16
N ALA A 44 7.59 18.42 -11.31
CA ALA A 44 6.86 19.64 -11.67
C ALA A 44 7.54 20.41 -12.83
N LYS A 45 8.84 20.23 -13.03
CA LYS A 45 9.61 20.90 -14.09
C LYS A 45 9.75 20.02 -15.34
N GLN A 46 9.82 18.72 -15.15
CA GLN A 46 10.04 17.76 -16.21
C GLN A 46 9.21 16.49 -15.97
N ALA A 47 8.12 16.34 -16.72
CA ALA A 47 7.27 15.16 -16.67
C ALA A 47 8.00 13.92 -17.20
N VAL A 48 7.58 12.75 -16.73
CA VAL A 48 8.07 11.43 -17.14
C VAL A 48 6.90 10.50 -17.47
N ASP A 49 7.17 9.46 -18.25
CA ASP A 49 6.17 8.44 -18.56
C ASP A 49 5.95 7.51 -17.36
N VAL A 50 7.05 7.13 -16.68
CA VAL A 50 7.02 6.21 -15.53
C VAL A 50 7.83 6.77 -14.37
N CYS A 51 7.25 6.71 -13.16
CA CYS A 51 7.93 7.03 -11.92
C CYS A 51 8.02 5.78 -11.04
N ILE A 52 9.23 5.36 -10.71
CA ILE A 52 9.48 4.22 -9.81
C ILE A 52 9.80 4.77 -8.43
N ILE A 53 8.99 4.38 -7.42
CA ILE A 53 8.97 5.02 -6.11
C ILE A 53 9.19 3.99 -5.01
N ASP A 54 10.23 4.20 -4.20
CA ASP A 54 10.38 3.46 -2.94
C ASP A 54 9.30 3.86 -1.93
N ILE A 55 8.67 2.86 -1.30
CA ILE A 55 7.68 3.11 -0.25
C ILE A 55 8.34 3.61 1.03
N SER A 56 9.50 3.05 1.39
CA SER A 56 10.14 3.23 2.70
C SER A 56 11.24 4.29 2.67
N MET A 57 10.85 5.55 2.47
CA MET A 57 11.80 6.67 2.51
C MET A 57 11.75 7.40 3.87
N PRO A 58 12.89 7.98 4.33
CA PRO A 58 12.94 8.83 5.51
C PRO A 58 12.02 10.06 5.37
N ASN A 59 11.44 10.48 6.47
CA ASN A 59 10.59 11.66 6.62
C ASN A 59 9.22 11.57 5.92
N GLU A 60 9.11 10.88 4.80
CA GLU A 60 7.85 10.80 4.05
C GLU A 60 7.76 9.48 3.27
N SER A 61 6.63 8.78 3.42
CA SER A 61 6.38 7.54 2.68
C SER A 61 6.18 7.80 1.19
N GLY A 62 6.69 6.90 0.34
CA GLY A 62 6.41 6.92 -1.10
C GLY A 62 4.93 6.82 -1.45
N LEU A 63 4.09 6.29 -0.54
CA LEU A 63 2.63 6.30 -0.72
C LEU A 63 2.04 7.71 -0.71
N THR A 64 2.60 8.63 0.09
CA THR A 64 2.17 10.03 0.09
C THR A 64 2.59 10.73 -1.21
N LEU A 65 3.79 10.45 -1.71
CA LEU A 65 4.22 10.97 -3.01
C LEU A 65 3.36 10.43 -4.17
N LEU A 66 2.93 9.16 -4.08
CA LEU A 66 2.04 8.54 -5.06
C LEU A 66 0.71 9.32 -5.20
N GLU A 67 0.12 9.79 -4.09
CA GLU A 67 -1.12 10.58 -4.10
C GLU A 67 -1.00 11.82 -5.01
N ASP A 68 0.19 12.43 -5.03
CA ASP A 68 0.46 13.62 -5.86
C ASP A 68 0.73 13.29 -7.33
N LEU A 69 1.29 12.10 -7.62
CA LEU A 69 1.79 11.73 -8.95
C LEU A 69 0.88 10.80 -9.75
N ALA A 70 -0.09 10.12 -9.11
CA ALA A 70 -0.90 9.07 -9.73
C ALA A 70 -1.64 9.49 -11.01
N ASN A 71 -1.94 10.78 -11.18
CA ASN A 71 -2.60 11.32 -12.34
C ASN A 71 -1.64 11.93 -13.39
N SER A 72 -0.34 12.00 -13.11
CA SER A 72 0.65 12.69 -13.94
C SER A 72 1.70 11.77 -14.55
N ALA A 73 1.90 10.57 -13.98
CA ALA A 73 2.83 9.56 -14.47
C ALA A 73 2.34 8.15 -14.13
N GLY A 74 2.78 7.14 -14.87
CA GLY A 74 2.61 5.75 -14.49
C GLY A 74 3.49 5.42 -13.28
N CYS A 75 2.88 5.22 -12.10
CA CYS A 75 3.65 4.98 -10.88
C CYS A 75 3.82 3.49 -10.59
N ILE A 76 5.08 3.06 -10.39
CA ILE A 76 5.46 1.73 -9.93
C ILE A 76 6.02 1.85 -8.51
N MET A 77 5.42 1.14 -7.56
CA MET A 77 5.91 1.10 -6.19
C MET A 77 6.95 0.01 -6.00
N LEU A 78 8.01 0.33 -5.27
CA LEU A 78 9.04 -0.62 -4.84
C LEU A 78 8.97 -0.81 -3.33
N SER A 79 9.07 -2.05 -2.87
CA SER A 79 9.07 -2.36 -1.43
C SER A 79 10.03 -3.50 -1.10
N VAL A 80 10.54 -3.49 0.14
CA VAL A 80 11.25 -4.62 0.75
C VAL A 80 10.26 -5.52 1.49
N HIS A 81 9.13 -4.95 1.94
CA HIS A 81 8.11 -5.61 2.75
C HIS A 81 6.77 -5.57 2.03
N ASP A 82 6.29 -6.73 1.63
CA ASP A 82 5.10 -6.88 0.82
C ASP A 82 3.92 -7.33 1.69
N SER A 83 3.38 -6.43 2.54
CA SER A 83 2.12 -6.72 3.21
C SER A 83 0.95 -6.41 2.28
N ALA A 84 -0.05 -7.30 2.22
CA ALA A 84 -1.25 -7.10 1.40
C ALA A 84 -1.94 -5.75 1.66
N THR A 85 -1.91 -5.26 2.90
CA THR A 85 -2.46 -3.95 3.28
C THR A 85 -1.73 -2.80 2.57
N VAL A 86 -0.39 -2.84 2.49
CA VAL A 86 0.41 -1.81 1.82
C VAL A 86 0.22 -1.88 0.32
N ILE A 87 0.20 -3.09 -0.24
CA ILE A 87 -0.05 -3.32 -1.67
C ILE A 87 -1.42 -2.76 -2.06
N ASN A 88 -2.49 -3.14 -1.34
CA ASN A 88 -3.84 -2.64 -1.62
C ASN A 88 -3.95 -1.13 -1.48
N LYS A 89 -3.31 -0.54 -0.47
CA LYS A 89 -3.27 0.91 -0.33
C LYS A 89 -2.60 1.56 -1.53
N ALA A 90 -1.46 1.04 -2.00
CA ALA A 90 -0.79 1.55 -3.18
C ALA A 90 -1.68 1.49 -4.43
N LEU A 91 -2.32 0.34 -4.69
CA LEU A 91 -3.19 0.14 -5.84
C LEU A 91 -4.43 1.05 -5.80
N THR A 92 -5.08 1.17 -4.64
CA THR A 92 -6.25 2.06 -4.47
C THR A 92 -5.89 3.54 -4.56
N THR A 93 -4.65 3.91 -4.23
CA THR A 93 -4.13 5.28 -4.37
C THR A 93 -3.76 5.61 -5.83
N GLY A 94 -3.64 4.59 -6.71
CA GLY A 94 -3.43 4.78 -8.14
C GLY A 94 -2.10 4.27 -8.68
N ALA A 95 -1.36 3.45 -7.91
CA ALA A 95 -0.20 2.75 -8.45
C ALA A 95 -0.62 1.86 -9.62
N LYS A 96 0.15 1.90 -10.70
CA LYS A 96 -0.01 1.05 -11.89
C LYS A 96 0.88 -0.18 -11.81
N GLY A 97 1.91 -0.17 -10.99
CA GLY A 97 2.79 -1.31 -10.76
C GLY A 97 3.18 -1.45 -9.31
N TYR A 98 3.46 -2.69 -8.89
CA TYR A 98 4.04 -3.01 -7.60
C TYR A 98 5.08 -4.12 -7.77
N LEU A 99 6.28 -3.87 -7.25
CA LEU A 99 7.43 -4.76 -7.34
C LEU A 99 8.14 -4.87 -5.98
N SER A 100 8.67 -6.05 -5.70
CA SER A 100 9.68 -6.20 -4.65
C SER A 100 11.00 -5.56 -5.09
N LYS A 101 11.74 -4.95 -4.16
CA LYS A 101 13.14 -4.52 -4.42
C LYS A 101 14.08 -5.71 -4.73
N ARG A 102 13.60 -6.94 -4.60
CA ARG A 102 14.30 -8.18 -4.96
C ARG A 102 13.89 -8.72 -6.32
N CYS A 103 13.05 -7.99 -7.07
CA CYS A 103 12.61 -8.40 -8.40
C CYS A 103 13.80 -8.63 -9.33
N SER A 104 13.63 -9.50 -10.30
CA SER A 104 14.62 -9.71 -11.36
C SER A 104 14.72 -8.49 -12.28
N PRO A 105 15.84 -8.30 -12.98
CA PRO A 105 15.97 -7.26 -14.01
C PRO A 105 14.85 -7.32 -15.05
N ASP A 106 14.49 -8.53 -15.49
CA ASP A 106 13.45 -8.74 -16.50
C ASP A 106 12.06 -8.31 -16.01
N GLU A 107 11.73 -8.58 -14.75
CA GLU A 107 10.47 -8.12 -14.15
C GLU A 107 10.38 -6.60 -14.08
N LEU A 108 11.48 -5.93 -13.70
CA LEU A 108 11.53 -4.47 -13.66
C LEU A 108 11.30 -3.88 -15.05
N VAL A 109 11.98 -4.39 -16.07
CA VAL A 109 11.85 -3.95 -17.46
C VAL A 109 10.44 -4.18 -17.98
N GLN A 110 9.85 -5.35 -17.73
CA GLN A 110 8.47 -5.66 -18.12
C GLN A 110 7.46 -4.74 -17.45
N ALA A 111 7.62 -4.48 -16.15
CA ALA A 111 6.76 -3.58 -15.40
C ALA A 111 6.78 -2.17 -16.00
N VAL A 112 7.97 -1.64 -16.30
CA VAL A 112 8.13 -0.31 -16.91
C VAL A 112 7.43 -0.24 -18.28
N ARG A 113 7.60 -1.26 -19.14
CA ARG A 113 6.95 -1.29 -20.46
C ARG A 113 5.43 -1.33 -20.37
N LYS A 114 4.89 -2.20 -19.51
CA LYS A 114 3.44 -2.30 -19.30
C LYS A 114 2.85 -1.00 -18.76
N VAL A 115 3.46 -0.45 -17.73
CA VAL A 115 2.98 0.78 -17.09
C VAL A 115 3.08 1.98 -18.04
N ALA A 116 4.13 2.07 -18.86
CA ALA A 116 4.27 3.12 -19.89
C ALA A 116 3.17 3.02 -20.97
N ASN A 117 2.65 1.82 -21.22
CA ASN A 117 1.52 1.58 -22.15
C ASN A 117 0.15 1.79 -21.47
N GLY A 118 0.10 2.20 -20.20
CA GLY A 118 -1.15 2.39 -19.46
C GLY A 118 -1.72 1.13 -18.82
N GLU A 119 -1.03 0.00 -18.94
CA GLU A 119 -1.40 -1.27 -18.32
C GLU A 119 -0.94 -1.31 -16.85
N SER A 120 -1.52 -2.23 -16.08
CA SER A 120 -1.04 -2.51 -14.72
C SER A 120 -0.06 -3.68 -14.72
N TYR A 121 0.86 -3.69 -13.74
CA TYR A 121 1.79 -4.79 -13.53
C TYR A 121 1.88 -5.14 -12.04
N LEU A 122 1.60 -6.39 -11.73
CA LEU A 122 1.89 -6.99 -10.43
C LEU A 122 2.80 -8.20 -10.64
N ALA A 123 3.80 -8.37 -9.80
CA ALA A 123 4.59 -9.60 -9.81
C ALA A 123 3.73 -10.77 -9.34
N SER A 124 3.98 -11.98 -9.87
CA SER A 124 3.12 -13.15 -9.63
C SER A 124 3.03 -13.56 -8.15
N ASP A 125 4.09 -13.36 -7.38
CA ASP A 125 4.12 -13.57 -5.93
C ASP A 125 3.20 -12.59 -5.19
N ILE A 126 3.12 -11.35 -5.66
CA ILE A 126 2.24 -10.29 -5.15
C ILE A 126 0.78 -10.58 -5.51
N GLU A 127 0.51 -11.00 -6.75
CA GLU A 127 -0.85 -11.42 -7.15
C GLU A 127 -1.35 -12.57 -6.29
N MET A 128 -0.55 -13.63 -6.12
CA MET A 128 -0.88 -14.77 -5.28
C MET A 128 -1.13 -14.37 -3.82
N GLN A 129 -0.34 -13.45 -3.29
CA GLN A 129 -0.52 -12.94 -1.93
C GLN A 129 -1.83 -12.17 -1.78
N LEU A 130 -2.23 -11.38 -2.77
CA LEU A 130 -3.49 -10.66 -2.77
C LEU A 130 -4.70 -11.63 -2.88
N GLU A 131 -4.59 -12.66 -3.71
CA GLU A 131 -5.64 -13.67 -3.87
C GLU A 131 -5.82 -14.53 -2.62
N THR A 132 -4.73 -14.83 -1.92
CA THR A 132 -4.77 -15.65 -0.68
C THR A 132 -5.15 -14.85 0.56
N THR A 133 -5.10 -13.52 0.49
CA THR A 133 -5.45 -12.68 1.64
C THR A 133 -6.96 -12.50 1.71
N ASP A 134 -7.57 -13.02 2.76
CA ASP A 134 -8.98 -12.83 3.07
C ASP A 134 -9.33 -11.32 3.04
N PRO A 135 -10.30 -10.88 2.22
CA PRO A 135 -10.73 -9.48 2.15
C PRO A 135 -11.09 -8.89 3.52
N TYR A 136 -11.56 -9.72 4.43
CA TYR A 136 -11.88 -9.32 5.79
C TYR A 136 -10.63 -9.00 6.62
N GLN A 137 -9.53 -9.75 6.43
CA GLN A 137 -8.26 -9.47 7.13
C GLN A 137 -7.65 -8.14 6.71
N GLN A 138 -7.80 -7.74 5.46
CA GLN A 138 -7.35 -6.44 4.97
C GLN A 138 -8.11 -5.29 5.64
N SER A 139 -9.42 -5.44 5.76
CA SER A 139 -10.28 -4.44 6.42
C SER A 139 -9.95 -4.33 7.92
N ILE A 140 -9.68 -5.45 8.59
CA ILE A 140 -9.28 -5.48 10.01
C ILE A 140 -7.96 -4.73 10.24
N ALA A 141 -7.03 -4.75 9.29
CA ALA A 141 -5.75 -4.04 9.41
C ALA A 141 -5.89 -2.51 9.48
N CYS A 142 -7.03 -1.94 9.06
CA CYS A 142 -7.34 -0.52 9.19
C CYS A 142 -7.77 -0.11 10.61
N LEU A 143 -8.03 -1.09 11.48
CA LEU A 143 -8.46 -0.84 12.85
C LEU A 143 -7.25 -0.55 13.76
N THR A 144 -7.43 0.39 14.67
CA THR A 144 -6.50 0.53 15.78
C THR A 144 -6.56 -0.71 16.69
N LYS A 145 -5.53 -0.96 17.48
CA LYS A 145 -5.51 -2.09 18.45
C LYS A 145 -6.76 -2.13 19.32
N ARG A 146 -7.26 -0.96 19.73
CA ARG A 146 -8.42 -0.85 20.61
C ARG A 146 -9.74 -1.08 19.88
N GLU A 147 -9.88 -0.55 18.67
CA GLU A 147 -11.04 -0.82 17.81
C GLU A 147 -11.15 -2.30 17.49
N ARG A 148 -10.03 -2.93 17.12
CA ARG A 148 -9.97 -4.37 16.84
C ARG A 148 -10.39 -5.20 18.05
N GLN A 149 -9.80 -4.96 19.23
CA GLN A 149 -10.10 -5.69 20.46
C GLN A 149 -11.57 -5.61 20.83
N ILE A 150 -12.16 -4.41 20.75
CA ILE A 150 -13.58 -4.20 21.03
C ILE A 150 -14.46 -4.92 19.98
N SER A 151 -14.10 -4.87 18.72
CA SER A 151 -14.84 -5.54 17.65
C SER A 151 -14.81 -7.07 17.77
N GLU A 152 -13.67 -7.65 18.12
CA GLU A 152 -13.53 -9.08 18.40
C GLU A 152 -14.48 -9.54 19.54
N MET A 153 -14.50 -8.80 20.63
CA MET A 153 -15.37 -9.12 21.77
C MET A 153 -16.86 -8.98 21.43
N LEU A 154 -17.24 -7.96 20.66
CA LEU A 154 -18.63 -7.77 20.22
C LEU A 154 -19.05 -8.83 19.22
N ALA A 155 -18.16 -9.26 18.31
CA ALA A 155 -18.40 -10.36 17.39
C ALA A 155 -18.55 -11.70 18.11
N ALA A 156 -17.82 -11.88 19.24
CA ALA A 156 -17.96 -13.04 20.11
C ALA A 156 -19.27 -13.04 20.94
N GLY A 157 -20.14 -12.02 20.76
CA GLY A 157 -21.45 -11.94 21.41
C GLY A 157 -21.48 -11.20 22.74
N LEU A 158 -20.39 -10.60 23.20
CA LEU A 158 -20.40 -9.75 24.39
C LEU A 158 -21.18 -8.47 24.12
N ASP A 159 -21.95 -8.01 25.11
CA ASP A 159 -22.58 -6.70 25.03
C ASP A 159 -21.59 -5.56 25.42
N VAL A 160 -21.97 -4.32 25.14
CA VAL A 160 -21.13 -3.15 25.42
C VAL A 160 -20.77 -3.02 26.91
N LYS A 161 -21.65 -3.48 27.80
CA LYS A 161 -21.40 -3.42 29.24
C LYS A 161 -20.32 -4.42 29.68
N ALA A 162 -20.41 -5.64 29.18
CA ALA A 162 -19.41 -6.68 29.42
C ALA A 162 -18.05 -6.27 28.88
N VAL A 163 -17.99 -5.75 27.64
CA VAL A 163 -16.77 -5.22 27.03
C VAL A 163 -16.17 -4.08 27.87
N ALA A 164 -17.00 -3.16 28.37
CA ALA A 164 -16.55 -2.06 29.19
C ALA A 164 -15.91 -2.53 30.51
N VAL A 165 -16.52 -3.51 31.15
CA VAL A 165 -16.00 -4.12 32.41
C VAL A 165 -14.68 -4.83 32.12
N GLU A 166 -14.63 -5.71 31.12
CA GLU A 166 -13.45 -6.51 30.78
C GLU A 166 -12.23 -5.63 30.43
N LEU A 167 -12.47 -4.51 29.73
CA LEU A 167 -11.41 -3.63 29.28
C LEU A 167 -11.10 -2.45 30.24
N GLY A 168 -11.82 -2.33 31.35
CA GLY A 168 -11.68 -1.21 32.31
C GLY A 168 -12.02 0.14 31.69
N LEU A 169 -13.02 0.19 30.81
CA LEU A 169 -13.44 1.40 30.08
C LEU A 169 -14.84 1.88 30.50
N SER A 170 -15.17 3.13 30.18
CA SER A 170 -16.55 3.59 30.22
C SER A 170 -17.36 3.05 29.03
N HIS A 171 -18.66 2.85 29.23
CA HIS A 171 -19.58 2.48 28.15
C HIS A 171 -19.50 3.46 26.97
N LYS A 172 -19.37 4.76 27.26
CA LYS A 172 -19.23 5.81 26.24
C LYS A 172 -17.98 5.60 25.38
N THR A 173 -16.85 5.24 26.03
CA THR A 173 -15.59 4.97 25.32
C THR A 173 -15.71 3.75 24.41
N VAL A 174 -16.36 2.68 24.87
CA VAL A 174 -16.62 1.48 24.03
C VAL A 174 -17.50 1.83 22.85
N HIS A 175 -18.57 2.63 23.04
CA HIS A 175 -19.42 3.08 21.92
C HIS A 175 -18.66 3.87 20.88
N VAL A 176 -17.74 4.76 21.28
CA VAL A 176 -16.93 5.55 20.34
C VAL A 176 -16.02 4.64 19.50
N HIS A 177 -15.28 3.75 20.14
CA HIS A 177 -14.40 2.81 19.40
C HIS A 177 -15.21 1.86 18.51
N ARG A 178 -16.36 1.38 18.99
CA ARG A 178 -17.28 0.56 18.20
C ARG A 178 -17.76 1.31 16.95
N ALA A 179 -18.22 2.56 17.09
CA ALA A 179 -18.68 3.37 15.98
C ALA A 179 -17.57 3.58 14.93
N ASN A 180 -16.37 3.95 15.40
CA ASN A 180 -15.22 4.14 14.51
C ASN A 180 -14.82 2.84 13.78
N ALA A 181 -14.86 1.70 14.48
CA ALA A 181 -14.57 0.41 13.85
C ALA A 181 -15.62 0.04 12.81
N MET A 182 -16.91 0.22 13.12
CA MET A 182 -18.01 -0.04 12.20
C MET A 182 -17.94 0.83 10.94
N ASP A 183 -17.61 2.11 11.10
CA ASP A 183 -17.42 3.03 9.97
C ASP A 183 -16.25 2.58 9.07
N LYS A 184 -15.12 2.22 9.66
CA LYS A 184 -13.94 1.71 8.93
C LYS A 184 -14.19 0.37 8.21
N LEU A 185 -14.99 -0.51 8.79
CA LEU A 185 -15.36 -1.82 8.24
C LEU A 185 -16.58 -1.73 7.32
N ASN A 186 -17.22 -0.57 7.22
CA ASN A 186 -18.48 -0.35 6.49
C ASN A 186 -19.58 -1.34 6.89
N VAL A 187 -19.78 -1.51 8.22
CA VAL A 187 -20.82 -2.38 8.80
C VAL A 187 -21.76 -1.59 9.71
N ASN A 188 -23.02 -2.02 9.79
CA ASN A 188 -24.07 -1.28 10.48
C ASN A 188 -24.46 -1.89 11.85
N ASN A 189 -24.08 -3.11 12.12
CA ASN A 189 -24.47 -3.83 13.36
C ASN A 189 -23.41 -4.85 13.79
N ASN A 190 -23.51 -5.34 15.05
CA ASN A 190 -22.54 -6.30 15.59
C ASN A 190 -22.57 -7.67 14.89
N VAL A 191 -23.70 -8.06 14.29
CA VAL A 191 -23.82 -9.35 13.60
C VAL A 191 -22.94 -9.35 12.35
N GLU A 192 -22.79 -8.21 11.68
CA GLU A 192 -21.92 -8.06 10.52
C GLU A 192 -20.44 -8.13 10.89
N LEU A 193 -20.07 -7.80 12.15
CA LEU A 193 -18.70 -7.96 12.63
C LEU A 193 -18.23 -9.42 12.64
N VAL A 194 -19.13 -10.38 12.79
CA VAL A 194 -18.80 -11.82 12.79
C VAL A 194 -18.10 -12.24 11.48
N LYS A 195 -18.40 -11.57 10.36
CA LYS A 195 -17.75 -11.84 9.07
C LYS A 195 -16.26 -11.52 9.10
N TYR A 196 -15.88 -10.53 9.91
CA TYR A 196 -14.50 -10.07 10.06
C TYR A 196 -13.75 -10.83 11.17
N PHE A 197 -14.46 -11.33 12.15
CA PHE A 197 -13.92 -12.03 13.32
C PHE A 197 -14.67 -13.36 13.50
N PRO A 198 -14.46 -14.34 12.60
CA PRO A 198 -15.13 -15.63 12.72
C PRO A 198 -14.69 -16.29 14.03
N LEU A 199 -15.66 -16.79 14.78
CA LEU A 199 -15.39 -17.64 15.94
C LEU A 199 -14.72 -18.92 15.44
N GLU A 200 -13.49 -19.17 15.84
CA GLU A 200 -12.89 -20.48 15.64
C GLU A 200 -13.75 -21.49 16.41
N ILE A 201 -14.50 -22.30 15.69
CA ILE A 201 -15.23 -23.43 16.27
C ILE A 201 -14.15 -24.47 16.58
N LEU A 202 -13.80 -24.58 17.87
CA LEU A 202 -12.95 -25.64 18.43
C LEU A 202 -13.66 -26.99 18.29
#